data_3885fd4c2246f6eb646153228dc6f541
#
_entry.id   3885fd4c2246f6eb646153228dc6f541
#
_cell.length_a   1.000
_cell.length_b   1.000
_cell.length_c   1.000
_cell.angle_alpha   90.00
_cell.angle_beta   90.00
_cell.angle_gamma   90.00
#
_symmetry.space_group_name_H-M   'P 1'
#
loop_
_entity.id
_entity.type
_entity.pdbx_description
1 polymer ?
#
loop_
_entity_poly.entity_id
_entity_poly.type
_entity_poly.pdbx_seq_one_letter_code
_entity_poly.pdbx_strand_id
1 'polypeptide(L)'
;MTQKELSQLNCLRQEILEIQGRIRVLEALATKCTAQISDMPRPQAINDKIGKYTVQIADLKAELEIKAYRCYREFLKLNRYIEGVEDRQMRTILALRYIQGLTWRQVAHKIGKADEQYPRKKHNAFIEKFNERVNNT
;
A
#
# COMPACT_ATOMS: atom_id res chain seq x y z
N MET A 1 -17.49 -4.37 7.15
CA MET A 1 -16.14 -4.88 6.84
C MET A 1 -15.39 -5.25 8.10
N THR A 2 -14.61 -6.31 8.05
CA THR A 2 -13.69 -6.67 9.12
C THR A 2 -12.47 -5.74 9.11
N GLN A 3 -11.73 -5.71 10.21
CA GLN A 3 -10.49 -4.94 10.29
C GLN A 3 -9.47 -5.38 9.23
N LYS A 4 -9.43 -6.67 8.94
CA LYS A 4 -8.55 -7.23 7.90
C LYS A 4 -8.91 -6.69 6.52
N GLU A 5 -10.19 -6.65 6.17
CA GLU A 5 -10.66 -6.10 4.89
C GLU A 5 -10.37 -4.60 4.78
N LEU A 6 -10.57 -3.84 5.86
CA LEU A 6 -10.25 -2.42 5.92
C LEU A 6 -8.75 -2.16 5.69
N SER A 7 -7.89 -3.05 6.17
CA SER A 7 -6.43 -2.92 6.07
C SER A 7 -5.85 -3.31 4.71
N GLN A 8 -6.63 -3.92 3.81
CA GLN A 8 -6.13 -4.42 2.52
C GLN A 8 -5.49 -3.33 1.66
N LEU A 9 -6.06 -2.15 1.62
CA LEU A 9 -5.51 -1.04 0.84
C LEU A 9 -4.09 -0.68 1.30
N ASN A 10 -3.86 -0.60 2.59
CA ASN A 10 -2.54 -0.30 3.15
C ASN A 10 -1.53 -1.42 2.88
N CYS A 11 -1.96 -2.68 2.95
CA CYS A 11 -1.13 -3.83 2.59
C CYS A 11 -0.68 -3.77 1.12
N LEU A 12 -1.61 -3.48 0.21
CA LEU A 12 -1.31 -3.34 -1.21
C LEU A 12 -0.36 -2.17 -1.48
N ARG A 13 -0.52 -1.05 -0.80
CA ARG A 13 0.40 0.10 -0.90
C ARG A 13 1.82 -0.27 -0.47
N GLN A 14 1.96 -1.04 0.62
CA GLN A 14 3.28 -1.51 1.08
C GLN A 14 3.92 -2.43 0.05
N GLU A 15 3.16 -3.37 -0.50
CA GLU A 15 3.66 -4.26 -1.56
C GLU A 15 4.10 -3.49 -2.80
N ILE A 16 3.35 -2.45 -3.20
CA ILE A 16 3.72 -1.57 -4.32
C ILE A 16 5.04 -0.86 -4.04
N LEU A 17 5.23 -0.31 -2.84
CA LEU A 17 6.47 0.36 -2.45
C LEU A 17 7.66 -0.61 -2.47
N GLU A 18 7.47 -1.85 -2.04
CA GLU A 18 8.50 -2.89 -2.09
C GLU A 18 8.91 -3.21 -3.53
N ILE A 19 7.94 -3.39 -4.43
CA ILE A 19 8.19 -3.66 -5.85
C ILE A 19 8.93 -2.49 -6.49
N GLN A 20 8.48 -1.27 -6.25
CA GLN A 20 9.15 -0.06 -6.75
C GLN A 20 10.59 0.03 -6.25
N GLY A 21 10.84 -0.33 -5.00
CA GLY A 21 12.18 -0.39 -4.41
C GLY A 21 13.08 -1.40 -5.12
N ARG A 22 12.57 -2.59 -5.40
CA ARG A 22 13.30 -3.64 -6.15
C ARG A 22 13.64 -3.19 -7.56
N ILE A 23 12.69 -2.56 -8.25
CA ILE A 23 12.91 -2.01 -9.59
C ILE A 23 14.07 -0.99 -9.58
N ARG A 24 14.06 -0.06 -8.63
CA ARG A 24 15.12 0.95 -8.49
C ARG A 24 16.48 0.32 -8.26
N VAL A 25 16.56 -0.72 -7.42
CA VAL A 25 17.81 -1.44 -7.17
C VAL A 25 18.33 -2.10 -8.45
N LEU A 26 17.47 -2.79 -9.20
CA LEU A 26 17.84 -3.45 -10.45
C LEU A 26 18.26 -2.45 -11.52
N GLU A 27 17.56 -1.32 -11.63
CA GLU A 27 17.93 -0.23 -12.55
C GLU A 27 19.29 0.35 -12.20
N ALA A 28 19.59 0.55 -10.92
CA ALA A 28 20.89 1.02 -10.45
C ALA A 28 22.01 0.02 -10.77
N LEU A 29 21.76 -1.28 -10.56
CA LEU A 29 22.73 -2.33 -10.90
C LEU A 29 22.98 -2.41 -12.40
N ALA A 30 21.95 -2.34 -13.22
CA ALA A 30 22.08 -2.33 -14.68
C ALA A 30 22.86 -1.11 -15.17
N THR A 31 22.58 0.07 -14.62
CA THR A 31 23.31 1.32 -14.92
C THR A 31 24.78 1.21 -14.53
N LYS A 32 25.09 0.64 -13.37
CA LYS A 32 26.46 0.43 -12.90
C LYS A 32 27.24 -0.49 -13.84
N CYS A 33 26.62 -1.58 -14.28
CA CYS A 33 27.23 -2.49 -15.25
C CYS A 33 27.52 -1.78 -16.58
N THR A 34 26.65 -0.88 -17.04
CA THR A 34 26.82 -0.10 -18.26
C THR A 34 27.91 0.96 -18.13
N ALA A 35 28.00 1.63 -16.99
CA ALA A 35 28.97 2.70 -16.75
C ALA A 35 30.42 2.23 -16.65
N GLN A 36 30.68 0.96 -16.35
CA GLN A 36 32.02 0.37 -16.28
C GLN A 36 32.62 0.09 -17.64
N ILE A 37 31.91 0.33 -18.73
CA ILE A 37 32.29 -0.05 -20.09
C ILE A 37 32.37 1.22 -20.93
N SER A 38 33.55 1.89 -20.95
CA SER A 38 33.74 2.98 -21.90
C SER A 38 34.28 2.40 -23.21
N ASP A 39 35.33 2.24 -23.67
CA ASP A 39 35.78 2.00 -25.04
C ASP A 39 36.13 0.55 -25.43
N MET A 40 35.76 -0.45 -24.61
CA MET A 40 36.08 -1.86 -24.91
C MET A 40 34.82 -2.68 -25.27
N PRO A 41 34.94 -3.73 -26.12
CA PRO A 41 33.84 -4.66 -26.36
C PRO A 41 33.36 -5.26 -25.02
N ARG A 42 32.06 -5.30 -24.83
CA ARG A 42 31.49 -5.86 -23.61
C ARG A 42 31.77 -7.35 -23.52
N PRO A 43 32.33 -7.86 -22.41
CA PRO A 43 32.35 -9.30 -22.16
C PRO A 43 30.94 -9.89 -22.20
N GLN A 44 30.80 -11.10 -22.73
CA GLN A 44 29.51 -11.81 -22.82
C GLN A 44 28.86 -11.92 -21.46
N ALA A 45 29.60 -12.16 -20.38
CA ALA A 45 29.10 -12.27 -19.02
C ALA A 45 28.39 -10.99 -18.57
N ILE A 46 28.86 -9.81 -18.96
CA ILE A 46 28.22 -8.53 -18.62
C ILE A 46 26.91 -8.34 -19.41
N ASN A 47 26.91 -8.68 -20.71
CA ASN A 47 25.73 -8.64 -21.55
C ASN A 47 24.64 -9.57 -21.00
N ASP A 48 24.99 -10.78 -20.57
CA ASP A 48 24.07 -11.74 -19.97
C ASP A 48 23.47 -11.20 -18.66
N LYS A 49 24.30 -10.54 -17.85
CA LYS A 49 23.89 -9.95 -16.59
C LYS A 49 22.90 -8.79 -16.78
N ILE A 50 23.19 -7.89 -17.74
CA ILE A 50 22.29 -6.78 -18.11
C ILE A 50 20.98 -7.34 -18.65
N GLY A 51 21.02 -8.39 -19.49
CA GLY A 51 19.84 -9.08 -19.99
C GLY A 51 18.96 -9.64 -18.88
N LYS A 52 19.56 -10.27 -17.86
CA LYS A 52 18.83 -10.76 -16.67
C LYS A 52 18.15 -9.62 -15.90
N TYR A 53 18.85 -8.52 -15.67
CA TYR A 53 18.27 -7.37 -14.99
C TYR A 53 17.09 -6.79 -15.77
N THR A 54 17.21 -6.69 -17.09
CA THR A 54 16.15 -6.19 -17.97
C THR A 54 14.88 -7.05 -17.87
N VAL A 55 15.03 -8.37 -17.89
CA VAL A 55 13.91 -9.31 -17.76
C VAL A 55 13.25 -9.18 -16.38
N GLN A 56 14.05 -9.14 -15.32
CA GLN A 56 13.55 -8.99 -13.96
C GLN A 56 12.79 -7.67 -13.76
N ILE A 57 13.30 -6.58 -14.33
CA ILE A 57 12.64 -5.27 -14.28
C ILE A 57 11.29 -5.32 -15.00
N ALA A 58 11.24 -5.92 -16.19
CA ALA A 58 10.01 -6.08 -16.97
C ALA A 58 8.96 -6.88 -16.19
N ASP A 59 9.36 -7.99 -15.57
CA ASP A 59 8.48 -8.83 -14.75
C ASP A 59 7.93 -8.08 -13.54
N LEU A 60 8.77 -7.32 -12.86
CA LEU A 60 8.36 -6.50 -11.71
C LEU A 60 7.43 -5.36 -12.11
N LYS A 61 7.66 -4.72 -13.27
CA LYS A 61 6.76 -3.68 -13.79
C LYS A 61 5.38 -4.25 -14.12
N ALA A 62 5.31 -5.46 -14.69
CA ALA A 62 4.05 -6.14 -14.95
C ALA A 62 3.30 -6.46 -13.63
N GLU A 63 4.02 -6.95 -12.63
CA GLU A 63 3.46 -7.20 -11.29
C GLU A 63 2.96 -5.90 -10.65
N LEU A 64 3.71 -4.81 -10.80
CA LEU A 64 3.34 -3.49 -10.29
C LEU A 64 2.02 -3.01 -10.88
N GLU A 65 1.80 -3.17 -12.18
CA GLU A 65 0.54 -2.80 -12.84
C GLU A 65 -0.65 -3.58 -12.28
N ILE A 66 -0.49 -4.88 -12.07
CA ILE A 66 -1.53 -5.73 -11.47
C ILE A 66 -1.87 -5.25 -10.06
N LYS A 67 -0.87 -4.98 -9.24
CA LYS A 67 -1.08 -4.51 -7.87
C LYS A 67 -1.66 -3.10 -7.80
N ALA A 68 -1.25 -2.22 -8.71
CA ALA A 68 -1.83 -0.87 -8.82
C ALA A 68 -3.32 -0.93 -9.15
N TYR A 69 -3.72 -1.83 -10.05
CA TYR A 69 -5.13 -2.04 -10.38
C TYR A 69 -5.92 -2.57 -9.19
N ARG A 70 -5.37 -3.56 -8.46
CA ARG A 70 -5.99 -4.08 -7.23
C ARG A 70 -6.13 -2.99 -6.17
N CYS A 71 -5.10 -2.17 -6.00
CA CYS A 71 -5.09 -1.04 -5.07
C CYS A 71 -6.22 -0.05 -5.39
N TYR A 72 -6.40 0.29 -6.65
CA TYR A 72 -7.48 1.15 -7.12
C TYR A 72 -8.85 0.55 -6.79
N ARG A 73 -9.05 -0.73 -7.07
CA ARG A 73 -10.31 -1.42 -6.76
C ARG A 73 -10.60 -1.46 -5.26
N GLU A 74 -9.60 -1.74 -4.43
CA GLU A 74 -9.76 -1.72 -2.98
C GLU A 74 -10.08 -0.31 -2.46
N PHE A 75 -9.45 0.71 -3.04
CA PHE A 75 -9.77 2.10 -2.72
C PHE A 75 -11.24 2.42 -2.99
N LEU A 76 -11.75 2.07 -4.16
CA LEU A 76 -13.15 2.32 -4.52
C LEU A 76 -14.11 1.58 -3.58
N LYS A 77 -13.81 0.34 -3.27
CA LYS A 77 -14.61 -0.50 -2.35
C LYS A 77 -14.64 0.10 -0.94
N LEU A 78 -13.48 0.48 -0.44
CA LEU A 78 -13.33 1.08 0.88
C LEU A 78 -14.02 2.44 0.97
N ASN A 79 -13.84 3.29 -0.03
CA ASN A 79 -14.47 4.60 -0.09
C ASN A 79 -16.00 4.49 -0.07
N ARG A 80 -16.54 3.58 -0.85
CA ARG A 80 -17.99 3.30 -0.88
C ARG A 80 -18.50 2.82 0.48
N TYR A 81 -17.75 1.95 1.15
CA TYR A 81 -18.10 1.48 2.48
C TYR A 81 -18.12 2.63 3.50
N ILE A 82 -17.09 3.48 3.49
CA ILE A 82 -16.97 4.62 4.41
C ILE A 82 -18.10 5.63 4.18
N GLU A 83 -18.46 5.92 2.94
CA GLU A 83 -19.57 6.82 2.61
C GLU A 83 -20.90 6.33 3.17
N GLY A 84 -21.08 5.03 3.33
CA GLY A 84 -22.27 4.42 3.92
C GLY A 84 -22.32 4.43 5.43
N VAL A 85 -21.27 4.86 6.12
CA VAL A 85 -21.26 4.96 7.59
C VAL A 85 -22.01 6.21 8.03
N GLU A 86 -22.98 6.06 8.95
CA GLU A 86 -23.84 7.16 9.37
C GLU A 86 -23.12 8.22 10.21
N ASP A 87 -22.26 7.79 11.15
CA ASP A 87 -21.52 8.69 12.03
C ASP A 87 -20.42 9.43 11.27
N ARG A 88 -20.55 10.75 11.18
CA ARG A 88 -19.58 11.62 10.48
C ARG A 88 -18.16 11.50 11.04
N GLN A 89 -18.02 11.51 12.36
CA GLN A 89 -16.71 11.37 13.00
C GLN A 89 -16.09 10.02 12.70
N MET A 90 -16.90 8.96 12.69
CA MET A 90 -16.44 7.62 12.35
C MET A 90 -15.98 7.53 10.89
N ARG A 91 -16.71 8.16 9.95
CA ARG A 91 -16.25 8.28 8.54
C ARG A 91 -14.86 8.93 8.47
N THR A 92 -14.67 10.02 9.19
CA THR A 92 -13.39 10.73 9.23
C THR A 92 -12.28 9.83 9.80
N ILE A 93 -12.52 9.14 10.90
CA ILE A 93 -11.55 8.23 11.51
C ILE A 93 -11.16 7.11 10.55
N LEU A 94 -12.14 6.47 9.91
CA LEU A 94 -11.90 5.39 8.96
C LEU A 94 -11.11 5.88 7.74
N ALA A 95 -11.46 7.05 7.20
CA ALA A 95 -10.74 7.62 6.07
C ALA A 95 -9.29 7.95 6.42
N LEU A 96 -9.05 8.59 7.56
CA LEU A 96 -7.70 8.92 8.01
C LEU A 96 -6.85 7.67 8.27
N ARG A 97 -7.42 6.67 8.91
CA ARG A 97 -6.71 5.44 9.27
C ARG A 97 -6.46 4.53 8.07
N TYR A 98 -7.47 4.28 7.25
CA TYR A 98 -7.44 3.24 6.22
C TYR A 98 -7.20 3.77 4.80
N ILE A 99 -7.64 4.96 4.47
CA ILE A 99 -7.34 5.57 3.16
C ILE A 99 -6.00 6.30 3.20
N GLN A 100 -5.77 7.14 4.19
CA GLN A 100 -4.52 7.90 4.32
C GLN A 100 -3.40 7.13 5.01
N GLY A 101 -3.71 6.05 5.72
CA GLY A 101 -2.72 5.20 6.38
C GLY A 101 -2.07 5.81 7.61
N LEU A 102 -2.75 6.73 8.30
CA LEU A 102 -2.21 7.42 9.46
C LEU A 102 -2.18 6.53 10.71
N THR A 103 -1.22 6.81 11.60
CA THR A 103 -1.18 6.20 12.94
C THR A 103 -2.33 6.74 13.81
N TRP A 104 -2.68 6.02 14.86
CA TRP A 104 -3.73 6.49 15.78
C TRP A 104 -3.41 7.85 16.37
N ARG A 105 -2.16 8.14 16.65
CA ARG A 105 -1.70 9.44 17.14
C ARG A 105 -1.96 10.55 16.13
N GLN A 106 -1.64 10.30 14.87
CA GLN A 106 -1.90 11.24 13.76
C GLN A 106 -3.41 11.44 13.55
N VAL A 107 -4.21 10.38 13.64
CA VAL A 107 -5.67 10.45 13.54
C VAL A 107 -6.23 11.32 14.66
N ALA A 108 -5.81 11.09 15.90
CA ALA A 108 -6.23 11.89 17.05
C ALA A 108 -5.93 13.37 16.85
N HIS A 109 -4.73 13.70 16.40
CA HIS A 109 -4.34 15.08 16.11
C HIS A 109 -5.24 15.71 15.04
N LYS A 110 -5.53 15.00 13.96
CA LYS A 110 -6.37 15.49 12.86
C LYS A 110 -7.82 15.78 13.29
N ILE A 111 -8.38 14.99 14.21
CA ILE A 111 -9.74 15.20 14.71
C ILE A 111 -9.79 16.14 15.93
N GLY A 112 -8.66 16.71 16.33
CA GLY A 112 -8.59 17.68 17.42
C GLY A 112 -8.59 17.07 18.82
N LYS A 113 -8.14 15.82 18.97
CA LYS A 113 -8.03 15.13 20.26
C LYS A 113 -6.57 14.95 20.64
N ALA A 114 -6.27 15.17 21.94
CA ALA A 114 -4.91 15.00 22.45
C ALA A 114 -4.55 13.53 22.70
N ASP A 115 -5.53 12.71 23.05
CA ASP A 115 -5.34 11.29 23.39
C ASP A 115 -5.55 10.39 22.17
N GLU A 116 -4.52 9.63 21.81
CA GLU A 116 -4.58 8.65 20.72
C GLU A 116 -5.56 7.50 20.98
N GLN A 117 -5.89 7.24 22.23
CA GLN A 117 -6.84 6.19 22.60
C GLN A 117 -8.28 6.54 22.21
N TYR A 118 -8.62 7.82 22.11
CA TYR A 118 -9.97 8.25 21.75
C TYR A 118 -10.44 7.71 20.40
N PRO A 119 -9.72 7.99 19.27
CA PRO A 119 -10.14 7.44 17.97
C PRO A 119 -10.02 5.92 17.92
N ARG A 120 -9.01 5.35 18.56
CA ARG A 120 -8.79 3.90 18.62
C ARG A 120 -9.94 3.17 19.30
N LYS A 121 -10.37 3.64 20.46
CA LYS A 121 -11.51 3.06 21.19
C LYS A 121 -12.80 3.18 20.39
N LYS A 122 -13.05 4.33 19.80
CA LYS A 122 -14.24 4.57 18.97
C LYS A 122 -14.26 3.64 17.77
N HIS A 123 -13.12 3.46 17.12
CA HIS A 123 -12.93 2.52 16.01
C HIS A 123 -13.20 1.08 16.45
N ASN A 124 -12.61 0.64 17.55
CA ASN A 124 -12.77 -0.72 18.05
C ASN A 124 -14.22 -1.04 18.39
N ALA A 125 -14.92 -0.11 19.05
CA ALA A 125 -16.34 -0.25 19.35
C ALA A 125 -17.19 -0.36 18.07
N PHE A 126 -16.86 0.41 17.05
CA PHE A 126 -17.53 0.34 15.75
C PHE A 126 -17.35 -1.04 15.09
N ILE A 127 -16.12 -1.56 15.07
CA ILE A 127 -15.81 -2.88 14.49
C ILE A 127 -16.53 -4.00 15.25
N GLU A 128 -16.56 -3.95 16.58
CA GLU A 128 -17.27 -4.93 17.41
C GLU A 128 -18.78 -4.96 17.11
N LYS A 129 -19.43 -3.80 17.07
CA LYS A 129 -20.85 -3.69 16.71
C LYS A 129 -21.14 -4.26 15.32
N PHE A 130 -20.26 -4.04 14.38
CA PHE A 130 -20.40 -4.61 13.04
C PHE A 130 -20.33 -6.14 13.07
N ASN A 131 -19.37 -6.70 13.79
CA ASN A 131 -19.21 -8.15 13.92
C ASN A 131 -20.40 -8.80 14.63
N GLU A 132 -20.94 -8.17 15.65
CA GLU A 132 -22.17 -8.64 16.34
C GLU A 132 -23.36 -8.69 15.38
N ARG A 133 -23.55 -7.69 14.55
CA ARG A 133 -24.65 -7.65 13.56
C ARG A 133 -24.51 -8.77 12.52
N VAL A 134 -23.30 -9.04 12.05
CA VAL A 134 -23.02 -10.10 11.10
C VAL A 134 -23.25 -11.48 11.70
N ASN A 135 -22.88 -11.68 12.97
CA ASN A 135 -23.05 -12.95 13.67
C ASN A 135 -24.52 -13.23 14.07
N ASN A 136 -25.35 -12.20 14.21
CA ASN A 136 -26.76 -12.31 14.56
C ASN A 136 -27.69 -12.40 13.34
N THR A 137 -27.16 -12.33 12.15
CA THR A 137 -27.88 -12.59 10.89
C THR A 137 -27.51 -13.95 10.33
#